data_25ab9973a2f0cb6abd8e6a7316d1d2de
#
_entry.id   25ab9973a2f0cb6abd8e6a7316d1d2de
#
_cell.length_a   1.000
_cell.length_b   1.000
_cell.length_c   1.000
_cell.angle_alpha   90.00
_cell.angle_beta   90.00
_cell.angle_gamma   90.00
#
_symmetry.space_group_name_H-M   'P 1'
#
loop_
_entity.id
_entity.type
_entity.pdbx_description
1 polymer ?
#
loop_
_entity_poly.entity_id
_entity_poly.type
_entity_poly.pdbx_seq_one_letter_code
_entity_poly.pdbx_strand_id
1 'polypeptide(L)'
;MSERAQGYILSLLGEATDNGLEVLILEGVQFPTGYSLNLATYAEKGVTVDKSKVLADFTAKAAAAMKARNVSLWTALWLGDLSGESVRLGGSPLTVMASAENCLIKAAPEQFATRKAPLEESIYTVMHPWWSSLSKKLPAGVTLAAEVQGYAPAADLWQGSGWGETLLGDETGDPRQ
;
A
#
# COMPACT_ATOMS: atom_id res chain seq x y z
N MET A 1 -12.74 -5.29 8.03
CA MET A 1 -13.27 -3.92 8.20
C MET A 1 -14.77 -4.04 8.39
N SER A 2 -15.35 -3.40 9.42
CA SER A 2 -16.80 -3.46 9.64
C SER A 2 -17.55 -2.67 8.57
N GLU A 3 -18.79 -3.05 8.26
CA GLU A 3 -19.63 -2.32 7.29
C GLU A 3 -19.82 -0.85 7.67
N ARG A 4 -19.93 -0.58 8.98
CA ARG A 4 -20.04 0.80 9.49
C ARG A 4 -18.78 1.63 9.16
N ALA A 5 -17.58 1.05 9.32
CA ALA A 5 -16.34 1.74 8.98
C ALA A 5 -16.20 1.95 7.47
N GLN A 6 -16.59 0.97 6.66
CA GLN A 6 -16.62 1.13 5.20
C GLN A 6 -17.59 2.25 4.79
N GLY A 7 -18.80 2.26 5.34
CA GLY A 7 -19.80 3.29 5.07
C GLY A 7 -19.31 4.69 5.44
N TYR A 8 -18.63 4.84 6.57
CA TYR A 8 -18.04 6.12 6.99
C TYR A 8 -16.99 6.63 6.00
N ILE A 9 -16.05 5.75 5.56
CA ILE A 9 -15.03 6.15 4.58
C ILE A 9 -15.68 6.53 3.25
N LEU A 10 -16.66 5.76 2.77
CA LEU A 10 -17.39 6.08 1.54
C LEU A 10 -18.15 7.43 1.63
N SER A 11 -18.68 7.77 2.80
CA SER A 11 -19.31 9.06 3.06
C SER A 11 -18.29 10.20 2.95
N LEU A 12 -17.10 10.06 3.56
CA LEU A 12 -16.03 11.06 3.45
C LEU A 12 -15.55 11.26 2.01
N LEU A 13 -15.40 10.16 1.25
CA LEU A 13 -15.07 10.26 -0.17
C LEU A 13 -16.18 11.02 -0.94
N GLY A 14 -17.44 10.77 -0.60
CA GLY A 14 -18.57 11.52 -1.16
C GLY A 14 -18.50 13.02 -0.86
N GLU A 15 -18.28 13.40 0.38
CA GLU A 15 -18.12 14.80 0.79
C GLU A 15 -16.95 15.50 0.05
N ALA A 16 -15.83 14.79 -0.13
CA ALA A 16 -14.70 15.31 -0.91
C ALA A 16 -15.11 15.65 -2.35
N THR A 17 -15.90 14.77 -2.99
CA THR A 17 -16.38 14.99 -4.35
C THR A 17 -17.38 16.14 -4.44
N ASP A 18 -18.24 16.31 -3.42
CA ASP A 18 -19.22 17.40 -3.34
C ASP A 18 -18.52 18.77 -3.22
N ASN A 19 -17.24 18.79 -2.78
CA ASN A 19 -16.36 19.96 -2.79
C ASN A 19 -15.59 20.16 -4.10
N GLY A 20 -15.91 19.43 -5.16
CA GLY A 20 -15.35 19.63 -6.50
C GLY A 20 -14.02 18.94 -6.77
N LEU A 21 -13.63 17.97 -5.95
CA LEU A 21 -12.42 17.18 -6.21
C LEU A 21 -12.70 16.13 -7.31
N GLU A 22 -11.87 16.12 -8.34
CA GLU A 22 -11.99 15.24 -9.51
C GLU A 22 -11.09 14.01 -9.41
N VAL A 23 -10.07 14.07 -8.56
CA VAL A 23 -9.11 12.99 -8.32
C VAL A 23 -8.93 12.80 -6.82
N LEU A 24 -9.08 11.59 -6.37
CA LEU A 24 -8.87 11.21 -4.97
C LEU A 24 -7.82 10.09 -4.88
N ILE A 25 -6.94 10.19 -3.90
CA ILE A 25 -5.97 9.13 -3.59
C ILE A 25 -6.35 8.52 -2.26
N LEU A 26 -6.64 7.23 -2.27
CA LEU A 26 -6.94 6.44 -1.09
C LEU A 26 -5.65 5.77 -0.60
N GLU A 27 -5.12 6.28 0.50
CA GLU A 27 -3.94 5.73 1.16
C GLU A 27 -4.29 4.84 2.35
N GLY A 28 -3.36 3.97 2.75
CA GLY A 28 -3.52 3.14 3.93
C GLY A 28 -4.55 2.02 3.77
N VAL A 29 -4.84 1.59 2.55
CA VAL A 29 -5.68 0.42 2.28
C VAL A 29 -4.90 -0.84 2.62
N GLN A 30 -4.69 -1.04 3.91
CA GLN A 30 -3.87 -2.14 4.43
C GLN A 30 -4.30 -2.52 5.85
N PHE A 31 -3.94 -3.71 6.27
CA PHE A 31 -4.03 -4.10 7.67
C PHE A 31 -2.88 -3.49 8.45
N PRO A 32 -3.12 -3.03 9.69
CA PRO A 32 -2.04 -2.56 10.54
C PRO A 32 -1.07 -3.71 10.84
N THR A 33 0.21 -3.38 10.91
CA THR A 33 1.29 -4.29 11.33
C THR A 33 1.99 -3.70 12.55
N GLY A 34 2.64 -4.54 13.33
CA GLY A 34 3.40 -4.12 14.49
C GLY A 34 3.18 -5.00 15.70
N TYR A 35 3.80 -4.61 16.82
CA TYR A 35 3.77 -5.37 18.06
C TYR A 35 2.33 -5.61 18.56
N SER A 36 2.04 -6.85 18.93
CA SER A 36 0.72 -7.33 19.42
C SER A 36 -0.45 -7.24 18.43
N LEU A 37 -0.28 -6.76 17.22
CA LEU A 37 -1.36 -6.76 16.23
C LEU A 37 -1.66 -8.15 15.64
N ASN A 38 -0.73 -9.09 15.78
CA ASN A 38 -0.95 -10.51 15.53
C ASN A 38 -2.02 -11.12 16.47
N LEU A 39 -2.28 -10.48 17.61
CA LEU A 39 -3.34 -10.85 18.55
C LEU A 39 -4.70 -10.25 18.19
N ALA A 40 -4.74 -9.33 17.23
CA ALA A 40 -5.98 -8.68 16.80
C ALA A 40 -6.91 -9.69 16.12
N THR A 41 -8.14 -9.73 16.57
CA THR A 41 -9.21 -10.54 15.98
C THR A 41 -9.99 -9.68 14.98
N TYR A 42 -9.94 -10.06 13.71
CA TYR A 42 -10.61 -9.31 12.63
C TYR A 42 -11.98 -9.87 12.25
N ALA A 43 -12.42 -10.93 12.92
CA ALA A 43 -13.71 -11.58 12.68
C ALA A 43 -14.26 -12.14 13.99
N GLU A 44 -15.51 -12.63 13.95
CA GLU A 44 -16.06 -13.42 15.01
C GLU A 44 -15.24 -14.69 15.26
N LYS A 45 -15.21 -15.14 16.51
CA LYS A 45 -14.43 -16.31 16.92
C LYS A 45 -14.83 -17.52 16.06
N GLY A 46 -13.83 -18.13 15.41
CA GLY A 46 -14.03 -19.32 14.57
C GLY A 46 -14.31 -19.03 13.08
N VAL A 47 -14.36 -17.76 12.66
CA VAL A 47 -14.49 -17.39 11.26
C VAL A 47 -13.10 -17.06 10.69
N THR A 48 -12.70 -17.77 9.65
CA THR A 48 -11.50 -17.42 8.88
C THR A 48 -11.84 -16.33 7.89
N VAL A 49 -11.12 -15.22 7.96
CA VAL A 49 -11.29 -14.07 7.04
C VAL A 49 -10.17 -14.06 6.02
N ASP A 50 -10.54 -14.07 4.75
CA ASP A 50 -9.61 -13.73 3.66
C ASP A 50 -9.37 -12.22 3.68
N LYS A 51 -8.23 -11.83 4.24
CA LYS A 51 -7.87 -10.42 4.43
C LYS A 51 -7.70 -9.68 3.09
N SER A 52 -7.09 -10.32 2.10
CA SER A 52 -6.87 -9.70 0.80
C SER A 52 -8.19 -9.44 0.08
N LYS A 53 -9.13 -10.40 0.19
CA LYS A 53 -10.48 -10.23 -0.35
C LYS A 53 -11.24 -9.10 0.34
N VAL A 54 -11.13 -8.93 1.64
CA VAL A 54 -11.78 -7.81 2.37
C VAL A 54 -11.28 -6.47 1.86
N LEU A 55 -9.98 -6.31 1.63
CA LEU A 55 -9.42 -5.09 1.07
C LEU A 55 -9.86 -4.89 -0.39
N ALA A 56 -9.83 -5.93 -1.19
CA ALA A 56 -10.25 -5.90 -2.59
C ALA A 56 -11.74 -5.51 -2.72
N ASP A 57 -12.61 -6.12 -1.93
CA ASP A 57 -14.05 -5.83 -1.93
C ASP A 57 -14.32 -4.37 -1.53
N PHE A 58 -13.60 -3.85 -0.52
CA PHE A 58 -13.71 -2.44 -0.14
C PHE A 58 -13.19 -1.51 -1.24
N THR A 59 -12.03 -1.81 -1.83
CA THR A 59 -11.44 -1.02 -2.92
C THR A 59 -12.37 -0.96 -4.12
N ALA A 60 -12.96 -2.09 -4.51
CA ALA A 60 -13.95 -2.15 -5.59
C ALA A 60 -15.19 -1.29 -5.30
N LYS A 61 -15.72 -1.34 -4.06
CA LYS A 61 -16.86 -0.50 -3.65
C LYS A 61 -16.52 0.99 -3.73
N ALA A 62 -15.32 1.37 -3.25
CA ALA A 62 -14.88 2.76 -3.29
C ALA A 62 -14.69 3.23 -4.74
N ALA A 63 -14.04 2.44 -5.59
CA ALA A 63 -13.86 2.75 -7.00
C ALA A 63 -15.20 2.95 -7.72
N ALA A 64 -16.15 2.03 -7.53
CA ALA A 64 -17.47 2.12 -8.13
C ALA A 64 -18.25 3.36 -7.65
N ALA A 65 -18.18 3.69 -6.35
CA ALA A 65 -18.84 4.86 -5.79
C ALA A 65 -18.28 6.18 -6.36
N MET A 66 -16.95 6.27 -6.56
CA MET A 66 -16.32 7.45 -7.13
C MET A 66 -16.54 7.55 -8.63
N LYS A 67 -16.50 6.44 -9.34
CA LYS A 67 -16.83 6.38 -10.78
C LYS A 67 -18.25 6.86 -11.08
N ALA A 68 -19.22 6.51 -10.24
CA ALA A 68 -20.61 7.00 -10.36
C ALA A 68 -20.73 8.53 -10.20
N ARG A 69 -19.70 9.18 -9.65
CA ARG A 69 -19.59 10.65 -9.49
C ARG A 69 -18.64 11.31 -10.50
N ASN A 70 -18.12 10.54 -11.47
CA ASN A 70 -17.10 10.97 -12.44
C ASN A 70 -15.80 11.40 -11.78
N VAL A 71 -15.43 10.80 -10.65
CA VAL A 71 -14.21 11.06 -9.92
C VAL A 71 -13.24 9.90 -10.10
N SER A 72 -11.98 10.20 -10.39
CA SER A 72 -10.91 9.21 -10.51
C SER A 72 -10.39 8.84 -9.13
N LEU A 73 -10.62 7.60 -8.69
CA LEU A 73 -10.05 7.08 -7.45
C LEU A 73 -8.76 6.30 -7.75
N TRP A 74 -7.71 6.67 -7.05
CA TRP A 74 -6.42 5.99 -7.07
C TRP A 74 -6.17 5.31 -5.73
N THR A 75 -5.77 4.04 -5.74
CA THR A 75 -5.38 3.33 -4.52
C THR A 75 -3.86 3.34 -4.42
N ALA A 76 -3.35 3.94 -3.35
CA ALA A 76 -1.91 4.01 -3.12
C ALA A 76 -1.40 2.72 -2.46
N LEU A 77 -0.38 2.11 -3.06
CA LEU A 77 0.29 0.91 -2.59
C LEU A 77 1.80 1.14 -2.52
N TRP A 78 2.45 0.49 -1.56
CA TRP A 78 3.91 0.56 -1.44
C TRP A 78 4.57 -0.43 -2.40
N LEU A 79 5.61 0.01 -3.10
CA LEU A 79 6.34 -0.86 -4.03
C LEU A 79 6.89 -2.12 -3.33
N GLY A 80 7.34 -1.99 -2.08
CA GLY A 80 7.81 -3.13 -1.27
C GLY A 80 6.76 -4.22 -1.04
N ASP A 81 5.49 -3.86 -0.95
CA ASP A 81 4.39 -4.83 -0.78
C ASP A 81 4.09 -5.63 -2.05
N LEU A 82 4.65 -5.23 -3.20
CA LEU A 82 4.37 -5.85 -4.50
C LEU A 82 5.35 -6.99 -4.84
N SER A 83 6.33 -7.26 -3.99
CA SER A 83 7.36 -8.30 -4.23
C SER A 83 6.83 -9.73 -4.16
N GLY A 84 5.73 -9.94 -3.45
CA GLY A 84 5.16 -11.26 -3.21
C GLY A 84 3.91 -11.17 -2.34
N GLU A 85 3.72 -12.13 -1.45
CA GLU A 85 2.68 -12.06 -0.43
C GLU A 85 3.00 -10.93 0.57
N SER A 86 2.01 -10.09 0.83
CA SER A 86 2.14 -8.98 1.77
C SER A 86 1.28 -9.20 3.01
N VAL A 87 1.90 -9.18 4.19
CA VAL A 87 1.19 -9.24 5.47
C VAL A 87 0.23 -8.05 5.62
N ARG A 88 0.64 -6.87 5.15
CA ARG A 88 -0.19 -5.65 5.18
C ARG A 88 -1.39 -5.75 4.26
N LEU A 89 -1.26 -6.38 3.12
CA LEU A 89 -2.36 -6.59 2.18
C LEU A 89 -3.12 -7.89 2.44
N GLY A 90 -2.65 -8.68 3.40
CA GLY A 90 -3.29 -9.94 3.80
C GLY A 90 -3.17 -11.06 2.78
N GLY A 91 -2.23 -10.95 1.84
CA GLY A 91 -2.01 -11.91 0.77
C GLY A 91 -1.44 -11.25 -0.49
N SER A 92 -1.85 -11.72 -1.65
CA SER A 92 -1.35 -11.21 -2.93
C SER A 92 -1.79 -9.77 -3.19
N PRO A 93 -0.85 -8.84 -3.44
CA PRO A 93 -1.16 -7.47 -3.79
C PRO A 93 -1.97 -7.35 -5.09
N LEU A 94 -1.80 -8.30 -6.01
CA LEU A 94 -2.53 -8.30 -7.27
C LEU A 94 -4.04 -8.41 -7.09
N THR A 95 -4.50 -9.02 -5.99
CA THR A 95 -5.92 -9.11 -5.64
C THR A 95 -6.51 -7.72 -5.37
N VAL A 96 -5.80 -6.89 -4.62
CA VAL A 96 -6.23 -5.51 -4.34
C VAL A 96 -6.11 -4.64 -5.59
N MET A 97 -5.00 -4.77 -6.34
CA MET A 97 -4.78 -4.01 -7.58
C MET A 97 -5.87 -4.27 -8.62
N ALA A 98 -6.28 -5.53 -8.81
CA ALA A 98 -7.33 -5.90 -9.75
C ALA A 98 -8.68 -5.23 -9.44
N SER A 99 -8.88 -4.82 -8.20
CA SER A 99 -10.13 -4.19 -7.72
C SER A 99 -10.08 -2.65 -7.74
N ALA A 100 -8.90 -2.06 -8.01
CA ALA A 100 -8.65 -0.64 -7.81
C ALA A 100 -8.84 0.22 -9.09
N GLU A 101 -8.93 -0.35 -10.28
CA GLU A 101 -8.88 0.34 -11.59
C GLU A 101 -7.63 1.23 -11.77
N ASN A 102 -7.30 2.09 -10.79
CA ASN A 102 -6.12 2.95 -10.81
C ASN A 102 -5.27 2.72 -9.54
N CYS A 103 -3.99 2.44 -9.74
CA CYS A 103 -3.04 2.22 -8.65
C CYS A 103 -1.90 3.24 -8.71
N LEU A 104 -1.68 3.94 -7.59
CA LEU A 104 -0.52 4.79 -7.36
C LEU A 104 0.53 3.99 -6.59
N ILE A 105 1.66 3.72 -7.22
CA ILE A 105 2.73 2.97 -6.55
C ILE A 105 3.70 3.96 -5.91
N LYS A 106 3.76 3.92 -4.59
CA LYS A 106 4.72 4.70 -3.80
C LYS A 106 6.09 4.04 -3.90
N ALA A 107 6.97 4.66 -4.64
CA ALA A 107 8.27 4.11 -5.03
C ALA A 107 9.43 4.99 -4.52
N ALA A 108 9.39 5.37 -3.24
CA ALA A 108 10.47 6.12 -2.64
C ALA A 108 11.73 5.25 -2.49
N PRO A 109 12.87 5.65 -3.05
CA PRO A 109 14.11 4.87 -3.01
C PRO A 109 14.60 4.52 -1.60
N GLU A 110 14.33 5.39 -0.64
CA GLU A 110 14.66 5.16 0.78
C GLU A 110 14.07 3.87 1.36
N GLN A 111 12.99 3.35 0.80
CA GLN A 111 12.39 2.09 1.23
C GLN A 111 13.26 0.88 0.91
N PHE A 112 14.21 1.02 0.00
CA PHE A 112 15.12 -0.03 -0.43
C PHE A 112 16.52 0.14 0.12
N ALA A 113 16.80 1.26 0.80
CA ALA A 113 18.08 1.48 1.45
C ALA A 113 18.19 0.61 2.69
N THR A 114 19.29 -0.12 2.79
CA THR A 114 19.68 -0.89 3.98
C THR A 114 21.02 -0.39 4.48
N ARG A 115 21.38 -0.69 5.73
CA ARG A 115 22.72 -0.41 6.26
C ARG A 115 23.83 -1.06 5.42
N LYS A 116 23.54 -2.16 4.73
CA LYS A 116 24.48 -2.91 3.89
C LYS A 116 24.50 -2.47 2.43
N ALA A 117 23.45 -1.79 1.99
CA ALA A 117 23.31 -1.27 0.64
C ALA A 117 22.84 0.19 0.71
N PRO A 118 23.75 1.13 1.01
CA PRO A 118 23.44 2.54 0.98
C PRO A 118 23.00 2.96 -0.44
N LEU A 119 22.23 4.02 -0.54
CA LEU A 119 21.63 4.56 -1.79
C LEU A 119 22.65 5.04 -2.85
N GLU A 120 23.94 4.75 -2.68
CA GLU A 120 24.96 5.05 -3.68
C GLU A 120 24.89 4.14 -4.91
N GLU A 121 24.29 2.95 -4.77
CA GLU A 121 23.92 2.19 -5.97
C GLU A 121 22.79 2.90 -6.71
N SER A 122 22.89 2.95 -8.01
CA SER A 122 21.91 3.58 -8.88
C SER A 122 20.49 3.12 -8.49
N ILE A 123 19.64 4.06 -8.08
CA ILE A 123 18.22 3.86 -7.79
C ILE A 123 17.55 3.02 -8.89
N TYR A 124 17.97 3.22 -10.13
CA TYR A 124 17.54 2.44 -11.27
C TYR A 124 17.85 0.94 -11.09
N THR A 125 19.05 0.60 -10.63
CA THR A 125 19.48 -0.81 -10.44
C THR A 125 18.61 -1.51 -9.41
N VAL A 126 18.21 -0.81 -8.36
CA VAL A 126 17.37 -1.36 -7.30
C VAL A 126 15.90 -1.45 -7.72
N MET A 127 15.36 -0.41 -8.35
CA MET A 127 13.92 -0.31 -8.62
C MET A 127 13.49 -0.94 -9.95
N HIS A 128 14.36 -0.96 -10.95
CA HIS A 128 14.01 -1.48 -12.27
C HIS A 128 13.53 -2.94 -12.27
N PRO A 129 14.14 -3.89 -11.52
CA PRO A 129 13.63 -5.26 -11.45
C PRO A 129 12.20 -5.35 -10.92
N TRP A 130 11.86 -4.50 -9.95
CA TRP A 130 10.52 -4.44 -9.35
C TRP A 130 9.49 -3.97 -10.37
N TRP A 131 9.76 -2.86 -11.06
CA TRP A 131 8.89 -2.35 -12.12
C TRP A 131 8.72 -3.33 -13.25
N SER A 132 9.80 -3.97 -13.69
CA SER A 132 9.77 -4.97 -14.75
C SER A 132 8.98 -6.21 -14.35
N SER A 133 9.06 -6.63 -13.09
CA SER A 133 8.26 -7.73 -12.57
C SER A 133 6.78 -7.35 -12.45
N LEU A 134 6.49 -6.17 -11.96
CA LEU A 134 5.12 -5.66 -11.78
C LEU A 134 4.42 -5.52 -13.12
N SER A 135 5.05 -4.90 -14.11
CA SER A 135 4.44 -4.68 -15.42
C SER A 135 4.03 -5.96 -16.13
N LYS A 136 4.76 -7.07 -15.88
CA LYS A 136 4.44 -8.40 -16.45
C LYS A 136 3.28 -9.09 -15.74
N LYS A 137 2.99 -8.72 -14.50
CA LYS A 137 1.97 -9.37 -13.65
C LYS A 137 0.71 -8.52 -13.51
N LEU A 138 0.70 -7.35 -14.12
CA LEU A 138 -0.38 -6.40 -13.94
C LEU A 138 -1.72 -7.00 -14.37
N PRO A 139 -2.76 -6.90 -13.55
CA PRO A 139 -4.10 -7.29 -13.96
C PRO A 139 -4.57 -6.45 -15.16
N ALA A 140 -5.30 -7.08 -16.07
CA ALA A 140 -5.85 -6.37 -17.23
C ALA A 140 -6.76 -5.20 -16.79
N GLY A 141 -6.65 -4.07 -17.45
CA GLY A 141 -7.49 -2.89 -17.19
C GLY A 141 -7.04 -2.01 -16.01
N VAL A 142 -5.95 -2.36 -15.31
CA VAL A 142 -5.41 -1.53 -14.24
C VAL A 142 -4.47 -0.47 -14.82
N THR A 143 -4.72 0.78 -14.44
CA THR A 143 -3.82 1.92 -14.74
C THR A 143 -2.81 2.09 -13.61
N LEU A 144 -1.53 2.24 -13.94
CA LEU A 144 -0.48 2.53 -12.98
C LEU A 144 0.06 3.94 -13.11
N ALA A 145 0.30 4.56 -11.94
CA ALA A 145 1.16 5.72 -11.80
C ALA A 145 2.23 5.43 -10.73
N ALA A 146 3.34 6.13 -10.81
CA ALA A 146 4.41 6.06 -9.82
C ALA A 146 4.51 7.39 -9.07
N GLU A 147 4.52 7.32 -7.75
CA GLU A 147 4.98 8.41 -6.90
C GLU A 147 6.47 8.25 -6.72
N VAL A 148 7.25 9.17 -7.27
CA VAL A 148 8.71 9.13 -7.19
C VAL A 148 9.23 10.24 -6.29
N GLN A 149 10.33 9.98 -5.61
CA GLN A 149 10.98 10.96 -4.77
C GLN A 149 11.70 12.00 -5.63
N GLY A 150 11.35 13.28 -5.45
CA GLY A 150 11.92 14.40 -6.17
C GLY A 150 13.05 15.14 -5.43
N TYR A 151 13.56 14.57 -4.34
CA TYR A 151 14.63 15.15 -3.52
C TYR A 151 15.67 14.08 -3.13
N ALA A 152 16.91 14.50 -2.87
CA ALA A 152 17.91 13.65 -2.26
C ALA A 152 17.73 13.69 -0.73
N PRO A 153 17.61 12.53 -0.04
CA PRO A 153 17.61 12.53 1.41
C PRO A 153 18.94 13.07 1.93
N ALA A 154 18.91 13.83 3.03
CA ALA A 154 20.14 14.25 3.69
C ALA A 154 20.91 13.02 4.20
N ALA A 155 22.21 12.99 4.00
CA ALA A 155 23.07 11.83 4.30
C ALA A 155 23.00 11.43 5.79
N ASP A 156 22.77 12.37 6.68
CA ASP A 156 22.64 12.16 8.13
C ASP A 156 21.32 11.49 8.54
N LEU A 157 20.26 11.61 7.75
CA LEU A 157 19.01 10.90 8.00
C LEU A 157 19.16 9.38 7.86
N TRP A 158 20.18 8.92 7.14
CA TRP A 158 20.44 7.50 6.93
C TRP A 158 21.25 6.85 8.03
N GLN A 159 22.00 7.64 8.81
CA GLN A 159 22.91 7.12 9.84
C GLN A 159 22.22 6.85 11.18
N GLY A 160 21.00 7.32 11.40
CA GLY A 160 20.39 7.29 12.73
C GLY A 160 18.94 6.82 12.79
N SER A 161 18.22 6.77 11.69
CA SER A 161 16.82 6.34 11.73
C SER A 161 16.75 4.82 11.60
N GLY A 162 16.33 4.13 12.63
CA GLY A 162 15.95 2.71 12.58
C GLY A 162 14.76 2.40 11.68
N TRP A 163 14.39 3.32 10.79
CA TRP A 163 13.25 3.19 9.87
C TRP A 163 13.46 2.08 8.83
N GLY A 164 14.72 1.83 8.43
CA GLY A 164 15.05 0.76 7.49
C GLY A 164 14.83 -0.65 8.06
N GLU A 165 15.06 -0.82 9.36
CA GLU A 165 14.85 -2.11 10.03
C GLU A 165 13.37 -2.38 10.30
N THR A 166 12.58 -1.33 10.54
CA THR A 166 11.15 -1.46 10.83
C THR A 166 10.31 -1.71 9.58
N LEU A 167 10.75 -1.24 8.41
CA LEU A 167 10.02 -1.39 7.15
C LEU A 167 10.34 -2.70 6.41
N LEU A 168 11.52 -3.26 6.61
CA LEU A 168 11.94 -4.51 5.96
C LEU A 168 11.77 -5.75 6.87
N GLY A 169 11.14 -5.57 8.05
CA GLY A 169 10.68 -6.63 8.91
C GLY A 169 11.74 -7.70 9.22
N ASP A 170 12.48 -7.53 10.30
CA ASP A 170 12.83 -8.68 11.09
C ASP A 170 11.51 -9.22 11.68
N GLU A 171 11.12 -10.42 11.28
CA GLU A 171 9.90 -11.07 11.76
C GLU A 171 9.89 -11.30 13.28
N THR A 172 10.98 -11.03 13.98
CA THR A 172 11.13 -11.26 15.42
C THR A 172 10.63 -10.12 16.28
N GLY A 173 10.50 -8.88 15.75
CA GLY A 173 9.77 -7.76 16.38
C GLY A 173 10.11 -7.45 17.83
N ASP A 174 11.33 -7.76 18.33
CA ASP A 174 11.73 -7.42 19.68
C ASP A 174 12.40 -6.03 19.72
N PRO A 175 11.73 -5.00 20.28
CA PRO A 175 12.27 -3.64 20.37
C PRO A 175 13.40 -3.50 21.42
N ARG A 176 13.91 -4.60 21.98
CA ARG A 176 14.90 -4.61 23.07
C ARG A 176 16.26 -5.15 22.66
N GLN A 177 16.55 -5.27 21.36
CA GLN A 177 17.91 -5.57 20.86
C GLN A 177 18.51 -4.37 20.11
#